data_ae6cc3d6e18311bb0afde70b8f959bc7
#
_entry.id   ae6cc3d6e18311bb0afde70b8f959bc7
#
_cell.length_a   1.000
_cell.length_b   1.000
_cell.length_c   1.000
_cell.angle_alpha   90.00
_cell.angle_beta   90.00
_cell.angle_gamma   90.00
#
_symmetry.space_group_name_H-M   'P 1'
#
loop_
_entity.id
_entity.type
_entity.pdbx_description
1 polymer ?
#
loop_
_entity_poly.entity_id
_entity_poly.type
_entity_poly.pdbx_seq_one_letter_code
_entity_poly.pdbx_strand_id
1 'polypeptide(L)'
;IVNLVARRMHTDVCSIYLLDEDNETLRLQASKGLSRKAVGKVTLRIGEGLTGMAAQKRHAIAIEEPQDHPSYRYFKETGEEKFHSFLGIPLFDRNNPLGVIVLQTKTSRQFSKEEISALSTIAFQITSIVVNARLLDSIRLHQEESQRVSEALAMAQQTISDVEQATEDSRQNTLSGVVAYPGVAIGPAAILEERLGFADILHEEQIDIANELKKLESALEKTCIQTIFLEKRVAERLSEN
;
A
#
# COMPACT_ATOMS: atom_id res chain seq x y z
N ILE A 1 -14.50 15.49 -11.91
CA ILE A 1 -14.51 14.65 -13.15
C ILE A 1 -15.96 14.24 -13.46
N VAL A 2 -16.66 13.45 -12.65
CA VAL A 2 -18.01 12.89 -12.94
C VAL A 2 -19.03 13.95 -13.32
N ASN A 3 -19.03 15.12 -12.68
CA ASN A 3 -19.94 16.23 -13.02
C ASN A 3 -19.67 16.83 -14.40
N LEU A 4 -18.38 16.92 -14.77
CA LEU A 4 -17.98 17.47 -16.07
C LEU A 4 -18.32 16.51 -17.19
N VAL A 5 -17.99 15.22 -17.01
CA VAL A 5 -18.29 14.17 -17.98
C VAL A 5 -19.80 14.05 -18.21
N ALA A 6 -20.61 13.97 -17.15
CA ALA A 6 -22.05 13.89 -17.27
C ALA A 6 -22.64 15.07 -18.05
N ARG A 7 -22.14 16.30 -17.80
CA ARG A 7 -22.61 17.49 -18.55
C ARG A 7 -22.20 17.45 -20.02
N ARG A 8 -20.94 17.06 -20.31
CA ARG A 8 -20.42 17.00 -21.70
C ARG A 8 -21.07 15.89 -22.51
N MET A 9 -21.37 14.77 -21.87
CA MET A 9 -22.00 13.61 -22.52
C MET A 9 -23.53 13.67 -22.50
N HIS A 10 -24.12 14.74 -21.95
CA HIS A 10 -25.59 14.92 -21.82
C HIS A 10 -26.24 13.70 -21.15
N THR A 11 -25.67 13.21 -20.05
CA THR A 11 -26.16 12.06 -19.30
C THR A 11 -26.63 12.44 -17.89
N ASP A 12 -27.62 11.71 -17.39
CA ASP A 12 -28.16 11.91 -16.05
C ASP A 12 -27.20 11.42 -14.98
N VAL A 13 -26.50 10.32 -15.26
CA VAL A 13 -25.53 9.68 -14.38
C VAL A 13 -24.17 9.61 -15.03
N CYS A 14 -23.15 9.89 -14.25
CA CYS A 14 -21.79 9.46 -14.48
C CYS A 14 -21.23 8.93 -13.16
N SER A 15 -20.77 7.67 -13.17
CA SER A 15 -20.23 6.99 -12.01
C SER A 15 -18.86 6.41 -12.33
N ILE A 16 -17.97 6.40 -11.34
CA ILE A 16 -16.65 5.77 -11.42
C ILE A 16 -16.58 4.71 -10.34
N TYR A 17 -16.35 3.48 -10.76
CA TYR A 17 -16.04 2.34 -9.91
C TYR A 17 -14.55 2.05 -10.03
N LEU A 18 -13.86 1.94 -8.91
CA LEU A 18 -12.44 1.55 -8.87
C LEU A 18 -12.31 0.18 -8.20
N LEU A 19 -11.32 -0.55 -8.67
CA LEU A 19 -10.97 -1.84 -8.13
C LEU A 19 -10.26 -1.66 -6.78
N ASP A 20 -10.72 -2.36 -5.77
CA ASP A 20 -10.10 -2.41 -4.44
C ASP A 20 -8.77 -3.19 -4.49
N GLU A 21 -8.03 -3.20 -3.39
CA GLU A 21 -6.73 -3.88 -3.26
C GLU A 21 -6.80 -5.40 -3.43
N ASP A 22 -7.98 -6.01 -3.22
CA ASP A 22 -8.22 -7.44 -3.46
C ASP A 22 -8.17 -7.84 -4.94
N ASN A 23 -8.16 -6.87 -5.86
CA ASN A 23 -8.21 -7.03 -7.31
C ASN A 23 -9.43 -7.81 -7.84
N GLU A 24 -10.48 -7.93 -7.04
CA GLU A 24 -11.72 -8.62 -7.40
C GLU A 24 -12.97 -7.75 -7.23
N THR A 25 -12.92 -6.78 -6.32
CA THR A 25 -14.06 -5.97 -5.92
C THR A 25 -13.99 -4.56 -6.49
N LEU A 26 -15.00 -4.18 -7.27
CA LEU A 26 -15.21 -2.83 -7.76
C LEU A 26 -16.05 -2.05 -6.76
N ARG A 27 -15.58 -0.91 -6.30
CA ARG A 27 -16.28 -0.01 -5.38
C ARG A 27 -16.68 1.30 -6.05
N LEU A 28 -17.90 1.74 -5.83
CA LEU A 28 -18.38 3.04 -6.30
C LEU A 28 -17.64 4.17 -5.56
N GLN A 29 -16.69 4.82 -6.23
CA GLN A 29 -15.86 5.88 -5.64
C GLN A 29 -16.43 7.27 -5.85
N ALA A 30 -17.08 7.50 -6.97
CA ALA A 30 -17.68 8.78 -7.27
C ALA A 30 -18.90 8.62 -8.18
N SER A 31 -19.92 9.43 -7.95
CA SER A 31 -21.10 9.49 -8.82
C SER A 31 -21.72 10.89 -8.87
N LYS A 32 -22.20 11.23 -10.04
CA LYS A 32 -23.20 12.27 -10.26
C LYS A 32 -24.46 11.58 -10.74
N GLY A 33 -25.57 11.81 -10.07
CA GLY A 33 -26.90 11.31 -10.47
C GLY A 33 -27.39 10.09 -9.69
N LEU A 34 -26.53 9.26 -9.11
CA LEU A 34 -26.90 8.22 -8.15
C LEU A 34 -27.03 8.79 -6.73
N SER A 35 -27.58 7.99 -5.82
CA SER A 35 -27.67 8.33 -4.41
C SER A 35 -26.28 8.56 -3.80
N ARG A 36 -26.10 9.67 -3.07
CA ARG A 36 -24.85 9.94 -2.35
C ARG A 36 -24.51 8.89 -1.29
N LYS A 37 -25.53 8.21 -0.77
CA LYS A 37 -25.35 7.15 0.23
C LYS A 37 -24.71 5.89 -0.34
N ALA A 38 -24.77 5.71 -1.67
CA ALA A 38 -24.19 4.57 -2.39
C ALA A 38 -22.66 4.71 -2.53
N VAL A 39 -22.14 5.94 -2.60
CA VAL A 39 -20.71 6.21 -2.78
C VAL A 39 -19.92 5.66 -1.60
N GLY A 40 -18.88 4.88 -1.88
CA GLY A 40 -18.03 4.19 -0.92
C GLY A 40 -18.64 2.92 -0.33
N LYS A 41 -19.92 2.65 -0.54
CA LYS A 41 -20.64 1.50 0.05
C LYS A 41 -21.00 0.42 -0.94
N VAL A 42 -21.46 0.81 -2.14
CA VAL A 42 -21.85 -0.15 -3.17
C VAL A 42 -20.59 -0.77 -3.76
N THR A 43 -20.56 -2.09 -3.70
CA THR A 43 -19.49 -2.91 -4.26
C THR A 43 -20.09 -4.02 -5.12
N LEU A 44 -19.33 -4.45 -6.13
CA LEU A 44 -19.67 -5.56 -7.01
C LEU A 44 -18.39 -6.27 -7.45
N ARG A 45 -18.48 -7.55 -7.76
CA ARG A 45 -17.33 -8.30 -8.25
C ARG A 45 -17.12 -8.08 -9.74
N ILE A 46 -15.88 -8.33 -10.20
CA ILE A 46 -15.62 -8.44 -11.64
C ILE A 46 -16.53 -9.54 -12.22
N GLY A 47 -17.23 -9.23 -13.32
CA GLY A 47 -18.24 -10.10 -13.93
C GLY A 47 -19.65 -9.95 -13.36
N GLU A 48 -19.83 -9.27 -12.23
CA GLU A 48 -21.12 -9.09 -11.59
C GLU A 48 -21.83 -7.83 -12.10
N GLY A 49 -23.06 -7.99 -12.56
CA GLY A 49 -23.84 -6.91 -13.16
C GLY A 49 -23.21 -6.39 -14.46
N LEU A 50 -23.78 -5.32 -15.01
CA LEU A 50 -23.28 -4.73 -16.25
C LEU A 50 -21.93 -4.06 -16.07
N THR A 51 -21.72 -3.44 -14.92
CA THR A 51 -20.45 -2.78 -14.59
C THR A 51 -19.32 -3.79 -14.43
N GLY A 52 -19.53 -4.87 -13.66
CA GLY A 52 -18.53 -5.92 -13.52
C GLY A 52 -18.26 -6.68 -14.83
N MET A 53 -19.30 -6.84 -15.65
CA MET A 53 -19.17 -7.41 -17.01
C MET A 53 -18.29 -6.53 -17.92
N ALA A 54 -18.38 -5.21 -17.84
CA ALA A 54 -17.51 -4.30 -18.59
C ALA A 54 -16.04 -4.46 -18.18
N ALA A 55 -15.76 -4.58 -16.87
CA ALA A 55 -14.43 -4.87 -16.36
C ALA A 55 -13.90 -6.21 -16.86
N GLN A 56 -14.73 -7.26 -16.80
CA GLN A 56 -14.35 -8.62 -17.20
C GLN A 56 -14.07 -8.73 -18.69
N LYS A 57 -14.97 -8.19 -19.52
CA LYS A 57 -14.88 -8.27 -21.00
C LYS A 57 -13.83 -7.33 -21.60
N ARG A 58 -13.32 -6.37 -20.83
CA ARG A 58 -12.30 -5.42 -21.25
C ARG A 58 -12.64 -4.58 -22.48
N HIS A 59 -13.92 -4.39 -22.75
CA HIS A 59 -14.39 -3.51 -23.83
C HIS A 59 -15.65 -2.77 -23.39
N ALA A 60 -15.98 -1.73 -24.14
CA ALA A 60 -17.16 -0.93 -23.89
C ALA A 60 -18.42 -1.79 -23.96
N ILE A 61 -19.30 -1.62 -22.99
CA ILE A 61 -20.64 -2.24 -22.94
C ILE A 61 -21.65 -1.11 -23.07
N ALA A 62 -22.36 -1.07 -24.18
CA ALA A 62 -23.45 -0.15 -24.43
C ALA A 62 -24.74 -0.93 -24.56
N ILE A 63 -25.73 -0.60 -23.72
CA ILE A 63 -27.03 -1.31 -23.67
C ILE A 63 -28.15 -0.29 -23.58
N GLU A 64 -29.13 -0.43 -24.45
CA GLU A 64 -30.42 0.18 -24.34
C GLU A 64 -31.32 -0.74 -23.51
N GLU A 65 -32.11 -0.19 -22.60
CA GLU A 65 -32.93 -0.93 -21.62
C GLU A 65 -32.11 -1.96 -20.82
N PRO A 66 -31.18 -1.50 -19.94
CA PRO A 66 -30.30 -2.37 -19.17
C PRO A 66 -31.06 -3.36 -18.28
N GLN A 67 -32.27 -3.03 -17.88
CA GLN A 67 -33.11 -3.86 -17.01
C GLN A 67 -33.51 -5.18 -17.66
N ASP A 68 -33.60 -5.22 -18.99
CA ASP A 68 -33.96 -6.41 -19.77
C ASP A 68 -32.74 -7.32 -19.99
N HIS A 69 -31.55 -6.88 -19.64
CA HIS A 69 -30.34 -7.64 -19.87
C HIS A 69 -30.12 -8.73 -18.78
N PRO A 70 -29.82 -9.99 -19.16
CA PRO A 70 -29.68 -11.10 -18.19
C PRO A 70 -28.66 -10.86 -17.07
N SER A 71 -27.63 -10.06 -17.35
CA SER A 71 -26.62 -9.68 -16.37
C SER A 71 -26.95 -8.41 -15.59
N TYR A 72 -28.16 -7.85 -15.76
CA TYR A 72 -28.56 -6.69 -14.98
C TYR A 72 -28.67 -7.07 -13.51
N ARG A 73 -28.09 -6.22 -12.64
CA ARG A 73 -28.22 -6.35 -11.20
C ARG A 73 -28.60 -5.01 -10.58
N TYR A 74 -29.68 -5.03 -9.87
CA TYR A 74 -30.20 -3.85 -9.17
C TYR A 74 -29.61 -3.73 -7.77
N PHE A 75 -29.12 -2.55 -7.44
CA PHE A 75 -28.70 -2.16 -6.10
C PHE A 75 -29.64 -1.10 -5.56
N LYS A 76 -30.40 -1.46 -4.52
CA LYS A 76 -31.42 -0.58 -3.93
C LYS A 76 -30.85 0.78 -3.49
N GLU A 77 -29.59 0.78 -3.09
CA GLU A 77 -28.86 1.95 -2.59
C GLU A 77 -28.55 2.96 -3.69
N THR A 78 -28.49 2.56 -4.95
CA THR A 78 -28.14 3.41 -6.09
C THR A 78 -29.33 4.17 -6.64
N GLY A 79 -30.51 3.56 -6.62
CA GLY A 79 -31.71 4.10 -7.26
C GLY A 79 -31.63 4.09 -8.79
N GLU A 80 -31.09 3.00 -9.36
CA GLU A 80 -30.81 2.84 -10.79
C GLU A 80 -32.02 2.44 -11.61
N GLU A 81 -33.12 2.05 -11.00
CA GLU A 81 -34.35 1.58 -11.69
C GLU A 81 -34.97 2.55 -12.70
N LYS A 82 -34.62 3.83 -12.58
CA LYS A 82 -35.16 4.91 -13.44
C LYS A 82 -34.32 5.21 -14.68
N PHE A 83 -33.22 4.47 -14.90
CA PHE A 83 -32.33 4.71 -16.04
C PHE A 83 -32.49 3.61 -17.09
N HIS A 84 -32.71 4.06 -18.33
CA HIS A 84 -33.08 3.24 -19.48
C HIS A 84 -31.95 3.10 -20.52
N SER A 85 -30.76 3.62 -20.22
CA SER A 85 -29.56 3.33 -21.02
C SER A 85 -28.32 3.18 -20.15
N PHE A 86 -27.38 2.38 -20.61
CA PHE A 86 -26.15 2.08 -19.92
C PHE A 86 -24.98 2.11 -20.90
N LEU A 87 -23.91 2.79 -20.53
CA LEU A 87 -22.61 2.73 -21.18
C LEU A 87 -21.51 2.56 -20.14
N GLY A 88 -20.87 1.41 -20.09
CA GLY A 88 -19.72 1.13 -19.25
C GLY A 88 -18.44 1.05 -20.06
N ILE A 89 -17.44 1.87 -19.73
CA ILE A 89 -16.09 1.82 -20.30
C ILE A 89 -15.13 1.39 -19.22
N PRO A 90 -14.41 0.27 -19.41
CA PRO A 90 -13.42 -0.19 -18.45
C PRO A 90 -12.19 0.70 -18.44
N LEU A 91 -11.59 0.88 -17.26
CA LEU A 91 -10.33 1.56 -17.02
C LEU A 91 -9.23 0.51 -16.88
N PHE A 92 -8.19 0.59 -17.70
CA PHE A 92 -7.08 -0.35 -17.68
C PHE A 92 -5.73 0.36 -17.65
N ASP A 93 -4.82 -0.16 -16.84
CA ASP A 93 -3.40 0.07 -17.00
C ASP A 93 -2.77 -1.19 -17.60
N ARG A 94 -2.30 -1.08 -18.84
CA ARG A 94 -1.81 -2.21 -19.65
C ARG A 94 -2.86 -3.35 -19.70
N ASN A 95 -2.64 -4.42 -18.92
CA ASN A 95 -3.55 -5.57 -18.83
C ASN A 95 -4.32 -5.64 -17.50
N ASN A 96 -4.07 -4.73 -16.56
CA ASN A 96 -4.67 -4.76 -15.24
C ASN A 96 -5.93 -3.89 -15.20
N PRO A 97 -7.10 -4.44 -14.83
CA PRO A 97 -8.29 -3.64 -14.62
C PRO A 97 -8.08 -2.71 -13.42
N LEU A 98 -8.44 -1.43 -13.57
CA LEU A 98 -8.42 -0.45 -12.49
C LEU A 98 -9.80 -0.05 -12.05
N GLY A 99 -10.79 -0.21 -12.92
CA GLY A 99 -12.16 0.18 -12.66
C GLY A 99 -13.02 0.26 -13.90
N VAL A 100 -14.16 0.94 -13.76
CA VAL A 100 -15.12 1.19 -14.84
C VAL A 100 -15.72 2.59 -14.68
N ILE A 101 -15.80 3.35 -15.78
CA ILE A 101 -16.65 4.54 -15.84
C ILE A 101 -17.98 4.18 -16.47
N VAL A 102 -19.08 4.62 -15.87
CA VAL A 102 -20.44 4.29 -16.27
C VAL A 102 -21.22 5.57 -16.55
N LEU A 103 -21.93 5.61 -17.67
CA LEU A 103 -22.94 6.62 -17.99
C LEU A 103 -24.31 5.98 -18.10
N GLN A 104 -25.33 6.70 -17.61
CA GLN A 104 -26.74 6.27 -17.71
C GLN A 104 -27.62 7.48 -18.01
N THR A 105 -28.72 7.24 -18.72
CA THR A 105 -29.77 8.25 -19.01
C THR A 105 -31.15 7.74 -18.62
N LYS A 106 -32.01 8.65 -18.21
CA LYS A 106 -33.40 8.35 -17.91
C LYS A 106 -34.21 8.04 -19.17
N THR A 107 -33.82 8.61 -20.29
CA THR A 107 -34.42 8.30 -21.59
C THR A 107 -33.72 7.12 -22.21
N SER A 108 -34.50 6.18 -22.76
CA SER A 108 -33.92 5.09 -23.53
C SER A 108 -33.26 5.63 -24.79
N ARG A 109 -32.00 5.27 -24.99
CA ARG A 109 -31.24 5.62 -26.20
C ARG A 109 -30.05 4.72 -26.41
N GLN A 110 -29.59 4.62 -27.63
CA GLN A 110 -28.32 4.01 -27.97
C GLN A 110 -27.22 5.06 -27.94
N PHE A 111 -26.07 4.69 -27.40
CA PHE A 111 -24.86 5.51 -27.47
C PHE A 111 -24.20 5.35 -28.84
N SER A 112 -23.87 6.46 -29.49
CA SER A 112 -23.19 6.44 -30.78
C SER A 112 -21.72 5.99 -30.66
N LYS A 113 -21.13 5.60 -31.79
CA LYS A 113 -19.70 5.23 -31.84
C LYS A 113 -18.80 6.39 -31.43
N GLU A 114 -19.19 7.61 -31.77
CA GLU A 114 -18.46 8.84 -31.43
C GLU A 114 -18.52 9.10 -29.91
N GLU A 115 -19.68 8.88 -29.29
CA GLU A 115 -19.83 9.01 -27.83
C GLU A 115 -19.02 7.95 -27.10
N ILE A 116 -19.03 6.70 -27.54
CA ILE A 116 -18.21 5.61 -27.00
C ILE A 116 -16.73 5.94 -27.12
N SER A 117 -16.28 6.43 -28.29
CA SER A 117 -14.90 6.83 -28.53
C SER A 117 -14.48 8.01 -27.65
N ALA A 118 -15.32 9.02 -27.52
CA ALA A 118 -15.08 10.19 -26.67
C ALA A 118 -14.94 9.77 -25.20
N LEU A 119 -15.87 8.93 -24.70
CA LEU A 119 -15.79 8.42 -23.32
C LEU A 119 -14.56 7.52 -23.12
N SER A 120 -14.18 6.73 -24.12
CA SER A 120 -12.96 5.89 -24.04
C SER A 120 -11.71 6.74 -23.90
N THR A 121 -11.62 7.87 -24.61
CA THR A 121 -10.53 8.83 -24.47
C THR A 121 -10.48 9.42 -23.05
N ILE A 122 -11.64 9.79 -22.52
CA ILE A 122 -11.75 10.29 -21.13
C ILE A 122 -11.36 9.19 -20.14
N ALA A 123 -11.79 7.95 -20.36
CA ALA A 123 -11.46 6.80 -19.54
C ALA A 123 -9.93 6.57 -19.48
N PHE A 124 -9.24 6.69 -20.61
CA PHE A 124 -7.77 6.61 -20.64
C PHE A 124 -7.09 7.69 -19.81
N GLN A 125 -7.59 8.94 -19.85
CA GLN A 125 -7.06 10.02 -19.01
C GLN A 125 -7.33 9.77 -17.53
N ILE A 126 -8.51 9.27 -17.18
CA ILE A 126 -8.85 8.91 -15.79
C ILE A 126 -7.93 7.79 -15.30
N THR A 127 -7.65 6.79 -16.14
CA THR A 127 -6.70 5.72 -15.85
C THR A 127 -5.35 6.29 -15.42
N SER A 128 -4.79 7.21 -16.20
CA SER A 128 -3.51 7.83 -15.87
C SER A 128 -3.54 8.58 -14.53
N ILE A 129 -4.63 9.28 -14.23
CA ILE A 129 -4.80 9.97 -12.94
C ILE A 129 -4.84 8.97 -11.78
N VAL A 130 -5.58 7.87 -11.94
CA VAL A 130 -5.70 6.82 -10.91
C VAL A 130 -4.36 6.13 -10.66
N VAL A 131 -3.62 5.79 -11.73
CA VAL A 131 -2.28 5.19 -11.63
C VAL A 131 -1.34 6.12 -10.89
N ASN A 132 -1.29 7.40 -11.27
CA ASN A 132 -0.43 8.39 -10.63
C ASN A 132 -0.79 8.57 -9.13
N ALA A 133 -2.08 8.61 -8.80
CA ALA A 133 -2.51 8.71 -7.41
C ALA A 133 -2.06 7.49 -6.58
N ARG A 134 -2.23 6.27 -7.10
CA ARG A 134 -1.78 5.04 -6.42
C ARG A 134 -0.26 5.00 -6.25
N LEU A 135 0.50 5.47 -7.23
CA LEU A 135 1.96 5.59 -7.13
C LEU A 135 2.37 6.56 -6.04
N LEU A 136 1.74 7.73 -5.97
CA LEU A 136 2.02 8.73 -4.93
C LEU A 136 1.69 8.19 -3.53
N ASP A 137 0.58 7.49 -3.36
CA ASP A 137 0.21 6.86 -2.10
C ASP A 137 1.23 5.77 -1.69
N SER A 138 1.68 4.94 -2.65
CA SER A 138 2.72 3.93 -2.41
C SER A 138 4.05 4.55 -1.98
N ILE A 139 4.48 5.62 -2.64
CA ILE A 139 5.71 6.35 -2.27
C ILE A 139 5.58 6.93 -0.86
N ARG A 140 4.43 7.53 -0.54
CA ARG A 140 4.18 8.11 0.77
C ARG A 140 4.23 7.06 1.88
N LEU A 141 3.59 5.93 1.69
CA LEU A 141 3.62 4.82 2.65
C LEU A 141 5.06 4.29 2.88
N HIS A 142 5.83 4.13 1.80
CA HIS A 142 7.24 3.74 1.90
C HIS A 142 8.10 4.76 2.64
N GLN A 143 7.86 6.05 2.44
CA GLN A 143 8.57 7.11 3.16
C GLN A 143 8.23 7.09 4.65
N GLU A 144 6.95 6.95 5.01
CA GLU A 144 6.52 6.86 6.40
C GLU A 144 7.12 5.62 7.10
N GLU A 145 7.18 4.49 6.43
CA GLU A 145 7.79 3.26 6.94
C GLU A 145 9.31 3.41 7.13
N SER A 146 10.00 3.96 6.13
CA SER A 146 11.43 4.25 6.21
C SER A 146 11.77 5.20 7.34
N GLN A 147 10.96 6.23 7.56
CA GLN A 147 11.15 7.17 8.66
C GLN A 147 10.97 6.50 10.02
N ARG A 148 9.95 5.67 10.20
CA ARG A 148 9.74 4.88 11.44
C ARG A 148 10.92 3.96 11.75
N VAL A 149 11.45 3.29 10.73
CA VAL A 149 12.64 2.43 10.89
C VAL A 149 13.86 3.25 11.29
N SER A 150 14.05 4.42 10.67
CA SER A 150 15.16 5.33 11.01
C SER A 150 15.07 5.85 12.45
N GLU A 151 13.86 6.24 12.89
CA GLU A 151 13.62 6.69 14.27
C GLU A 151 13.84 5.56 15.29
N ALA A 152 13.39 4.35 15.00
CA ALA A 152 13.61 3.19 15.86
C ALA A 152 15.10 2.85 15.97
N LEU A 153 15.85 2.94 14.86
CA LEU A 153 17.29 2.72 14.84
C LEU A 153 18.04 3.78 15.68
N ALA A 154 17.65 5.05 15.55
CA ALA A 154 18.24 6.13 16.33
C ALA A 154 18.01 5.96 17.84
N MET A 155 16.79 5.56 18.24
CA MET A 155 16.48 5.23 19.64
C MET A 155 17.30 4.05 20.16
N ALA A 156 17.44 3.00 19.37
CA ALA A 156 18.26 1.85 19.74
C ALA A 156 19.73 2.21 19.90
N GLN A 157 20.29 3.03 19.01
CA GLN A 157 21.67 3.53 19.12
C GLN A 157 21.88 4.38 20.38
N GLN A 158 20.90 5.23 20.71
CA GLN A 158 20.98 6.05 21.92
C GLN A 158 20.96 5.18 23.19
N THR A 159 20.10 4.16 23.22
CA THR A 159 20.04 3.22 24.34
C THR A 159 21.36 2.46 24.51
N ILE A 160 22.00 2.05 23.44
CA ILE A 160 23.33 1.39 23.48
C ILE A 160 24.39 2.35 24.07
N SER A 161 24.40 3.59 23.58
CA SER A 161 25.33 4.62 24.09
C SER A 161 25.15 4.90 25.58
N ASP A 162 23.89 4.99 26.03
CA ASP A 162 23.56 5.21 27.45
C ASP A 162 24.01 4.02 28.33
N VAL A 163 23.88 2.79 27.85
CA VAL A 163 24.37 1.58 28.53
C VAL A 163 25.91 1.52 28.56
N GLU A 164 26.58 1.90 27.48
CA GLU A 164 28.04 1.97 27.42
C GLU A 164 28.59 3.01 28.39
N GLN A 165 27.97 4.21 28.47
CA GLN A 165 28.36 5.22 29.47
C GLN A 165 28.13 4.76 30.91
N ALA A 166 27.01 4.11 31.19
CA ALA A 166 26.73 3.59 32.54
C ALA A 166 27.70 2.48 32.95
N THR A 167 28.18 1.68 31.98
CA THR A 167 29.23 0.66 32.25
C THR A 167 30.62 1.26 32.44
N GLU A 168 30.94 2.33 31.74
CA GLU A 168 32.19 3.05 31.91
C GLU A 168 32.26 3.79 33.25
N ASP A 169 31.19 4.47 33.66
CA ASP A 169 31.07 5.09 34.99
C ASP A 169 31.15 4.05 36.12
N SER A 170 30.60 2.85 35.92
CA SER A 170 30.73 1.75 36.90
C SER A 170 32.18 1.21 37.00
N ARG A 171 32.96 1.25 35.91
CA ARG A 171 34.37 0.87 35.91
C ARG A 171 35.27 1.90 36.57
N GLN A 172 34.94 3.20 36.49
CA GLN A 172 35.68 4.27 37.15
C GLN A 172 35.49 4.28 38.68
N ASN A 173 34.40 3.70 39.17
CA ASN A 173 34.10 3.56 40.59
C ASN A 173 34.70 2.30 41.25
N THR A 174 35.50 1.54 40.51
CA THR A 174 36.25 0.40 41.09
C THR A 174 37.52 0.90 41.75
N LEU A 175 37.51 1.00 43.07
CA LEU A 175 38.71 1.26 43.88
C LEU A 175 39.57 -0.02 43.93
N SER A 176 40.74 0.02 43.32
CA SER A 176 41.73 -1.04 43.49
C SER A 176 42.40 -0.88 44.85
N GLY A 177 42.17 -1.81 45.76
CA GLY A 177 42.81 -1.86 47.05
C GLY A 177 44.16 -2.58 46.98
N VAL A 178 45.19 -2.04 47.66
CA VAL A 178 46.44 -2.73 47.85
C VAL A 178 46.31 -3.58 49.12
N VAL A 179 46.51 -4.89 49.01
CA VAL A 179 46.51 -5.80 50.15
C VAL A 179 47.80 -5.55 50.98
N ALA A 180 47.62 -4.94 52.12
CA ALA A 180 48.76 -4.61 53.01
C ALA A 180 49.21 -5.77 53.88
N TYR A 181 48.43 -6.86 54.04
CA TYR A 181 48.80 -8.08 54.80
C TYR A 181 47.90 -9.27 54.32
N PRO A 182 48.45 -10.49 54.28
CA PRO A 182 47.66 -11.64 53.88
C PRO A 182 46.57 -11.92 54.92
N GLY A 183 45.32 -11.76 54.52
CA GLY A 183 44.13 -12.13 55.30
C GLY A 183 43.29 -10.97 55.91
N VAL A 184 43.74 -9.69 55.76
CA VAL A 184 42.97 -8.54 56.24
C VAL A 184 42.85 -7.49 55.12
N ALA A 185 41.68 -7.28 54.56
CA ALA A 185 41.40 -6.18 53.67
C ALA A 185 40.68 -5.06 54.47
N ILE A 186 41.25 -3.87 54.52
CA ILE A 186 40.59 -2.67 55.07
C ILE A 186 40.24 -1.80 53.86
N GLY A 187 38.97 -1.80 53.52
CA GLY A 187 38.44 -0.98 52.46
C GLY A 187 36.90 -0.89 52.55
N PRO A 188 36.24 0.01 51.82
CA PRO A 188 34.80 0.04 51.77
C PRO A 188 34.33 -1.29 51.26
N ALA A 189 33.41 -1.96 52.01
CA ALA A 189 32.79 -3.20 51.62
C ALA A 189 31.90 -2.94 50.40
N ALA A 190 32.22 -3.51 49.25
CA ALA A 190 31.27 -3.64 48.16
C ALA A 190 30.26 -4.70 48.59
N ILE A 191 29.04 -4.30 48.92
CA ILE A 191 27.92 -5.23 49.13
C ILE A 191 27.50 -5.67 47.74
N LEU A 192 27.96 -6.85 47.33
CA LEU A 192 27.37 -7.57 46.23
C LEU A 192 26.00 -8.05 46.73
N GLU A 193 24.95 -7.32 46.44
CA GLU A 193 23.61 -7.88 46.50
C GLU A 193 23.53 -9.03 45.49
N GLU A 194 23.44 -10.26 45.99
CA GLU A 194 23.09 -11.41 45.19
C GLU A 194 21.71 -11.17 44.56
N ARG A 195 21.67 -10.58 43.36
CA ARG A 195 20.53 -10.70 42.48
C ARG A 195 20.57 -12.11 41.91
N LEU A 196 19.88 -13.01 42.59
CA LEU A 196 19.52 -14.31 42.07
C LEU A 196 18.97 -14.18 40.65
N GLY A 197 19.67 -14.71 39.66
CA GLY A 197 19.02 -14.99 38.36
C GLY A 197 19.82 -14.73 37.08
N PHE A 198 21.00 -14.13 37.11
CA PHE A 198 21.74 -13.92 35.85
C PHE A 198 23.12 -14.61 35.77
N ALA A 199 23.66 -15.15 36.86
CA ALA A 199 24.94 -15.86 36.85
C ALA A 199 24.90 -17.23 36.17
N ASP A 200 23.74 -17.85 36.09
CA ASP A 200 23.56 -19.16 35.46
C ASP A 200 23.35 -19.10 33.92
N ILE A 201 23.23 -17.90 33.36
CA ILE A 201 22.98 -17.71 31.91
C ILE A 201 24.27 -17.38 31.12
N LEU A 202 25.34 -17.03 31.82
CA LEU A 202 26.62 -16.61 31.19
C LEU A 202 27.62 -17.76 30.99
N HIS A 203 27.18 -18.94 30.71
CA HIS A 203 28.01 -20.03 30.19
C HIS A 203 27.79 -20.28 28.69
N GLU A 204 27.32 -19.30 27.95
CA GLU A 204 27.37 -19.32 26.49
C GLU A 204 28.36 -18.23 26.01
N GLU A 205 29.24 -18.67 25.13
CA GLU A 205 30.27 -17.99 24.37
C GLU A 205 30.15 -16.47 24.34
N GLN A 206 31.25 -15.78 24.69
CA GLN A 206 31.35 -14.34 24.42
C GLN A 206 31.00 -14.07 22.97
N ILE A 207 29.74 -13.67 22.75
CA ILE A 207 29.30 -13.18 21.45
C ILE A 207 30.10 -11.90 21.22
N ASP A 208 31.09 -11.98 20.34
CA ASP A 208 31.80 -10.81 19.85
C ASP A 208 30.85 -9.99 18.99
N ILE A 209 30.14 -9.07 19.66
CA ILE A 209 29.14 -8.18 19.07
C ILE A 209 29.74 -7.41 17.87
N ALA A 210 31.02 -7.06 17.94
CA ALA A 210 31.72 -6.37 16.86
C ALA A 210 31.87 -7.28 15.61
N ASN A 211 32.06 -8.58 15.83
CA ASN A 211 32.19 -9.56 14.76
C ASN A 211 30.83 -9.90 14.14
N GLU A 212 29.77 -9.96 14.95
CA GLU A 212 28.41 -10.17 14.47
C GLU A 212 27.88 -8.93 13.70
N LEU A 213 28.16 -7.72 14.14
CA LEU A 213 27.87 -6.48 13.40
C LEU A 213 28.60 -6.45 12.05
N LYS A 214 29.88 -6.82 12.00
CA LYS A 214 30.64 -6.93 10.73
C LYS A 214 30.02 -7.97 9.77
N LYS A 215 29.57 -9.10 10.31
CA LYS A 215 28.86 -10.12 9.50
C LYS A 215 27.56 -9.59 8.94
N LEU A 216 26.80 -8.82 9.74
CA LEU A 216 25.53 -8.20 9.33
C LEU A 216 25.77 -7.13 8.25
N GLU A 217 26.74 -6.27 8.42
CA GLU A 217 27.14 -5.27 7.43
C GLU A 217 27.56 -5.93 6.11
N SER A 218 28.39 -6.98 6.17
CA SER A 218 28.81 -7.73 4.99
C SER A 218 27.64 -8.44 4.29
N ALA A 219 26.65 -8.92 5.04
CA ALA A 219 25.45 -9.51 4.48
C ALA A 219 24.54 -8.47 3.80
N LEU A 220 24.39 -7.29 4.40
CA LEU A 220 23.66 -6.16 3.83
C LEU A 220 24.30 -5.63 2.55
N GLU A 221 25.63 -5.46 2.53
CA GLU A 221 26.35 -5.07 1.32
C GLU A 221 26.19 -6.08 0.18
N LYS A 222 26.28 -7.37 0.47
CA LYS A 222 26.08 -8.42 -0.54
C LYS A 222 24.65 -8.40 -1.09
N THR A 223 23.66 -8.20 -0.24
CA THR A 223 22.25 -8.11 -0.65
C THR A 223 22.00 -6.87 -1.51
N CYS A 224 22.58 -5.74 -1.14
CA CYS A 224 22.48 -4.49 -1.91
C CYS A 224 23.13 -4.63 -3.31
N ILE A 225 24.31 -5.23 -3.38
CA ILE A 225 24.99 -5.51 -4.67
C ILE A 225 24.18 -6.46 -5.53
N GLN A 226 23.58 -7.51 -4.95
CA GLN A 226 22.72 -8.44 -5.68
C GLN A 226 21.46 -7.78 -6.22
N THR A 227 20.85 -6.88 -5.44
CA THR A 227 19.66 -6.12 -5.88
C THR A 227 19.99 -5.20 -7.05
N ILE A 228 21.08 -4.44 -6.96
CA ILE A 228 21.54 -3.57 -8.05
C ILE A 228 21.89 -4.37 -9.32
N PHE A 229 22.47 -5.56 -9.17
CA PHE A 229 22.78 -6.42 -10.29
C PHE A 229 21.52 -7.00 -10.98
N LEU A 230 20.49 -7.33 -10.17
CA LEU A 230 19.18 -7.76 -10.66
C LEU A 230 18.46 -6.63 -11.41
N GLU A 231 18.46 -5.43 -10.86
CA GLU A 231 17.88 -4.24 -11.52
C GLU A 231 18.54 -3.97 -12.88
N LYS A 232 19.87 -4.06 -12.93
CA LYS A 232 20.63 -3.88 -14.17
C LYS A 232 20.29 -4.94 -15.22
N ARG A 233 20.19 -6.21 -14.82
CA ARG A 233 19.78 -7.31 -15.70
C ARG A 233 18.34 -7.19 -16.21
N VAL A 234 17.43 -6.68 -15.37
CA VAL A 234 16.05 -6.42 -15.78
C VAL A 234 15.99 -5.26 -16.76
N ALA A 235 16.75 -4.18 -16.52
CA ALA A 235 16.83 -3.05 -17.42
C ALA A 235 17.44 -3.43 -18.80
N GLU A 236 18.48 -4.24 -18.84
CA GLU A 236 19.07 -4.76 -20.07
C GLU A 236 18.08 -5.61 -20.88
N ARG A 237 17.33 -6.51 -20.23
CA ARG A 237 16.28 -7.31 -20.91
C ARG A 237 15.07 -6.50 -21.40
N LEU A 238 14.78 -5.36 -20.77
CA LEU A 238 13.70 -4.46 -21.20
C LEU A 238 14.12 -3.55 -22.36
N SER A 239 15.43 -3.37 -22.58
CA SER A 239 15.97 -2.59 -23.69
C SER A 239 16.19 -3.41 -24.99
N GLU A 240 16.10 -4.74 -24.92
CA GLU A 240 16.26 -5.65 -26.08
C GLU A 240 14.91 -6.09 -26.71
N ASN A 241 13.75 -5.61 -26.21
CA ASN A 241 12.42 -5.79 -26.77
C ASN A 241 11.80 -4.44 -27.15
#